data_8291d8d8f651a76ddbbda3b10dc92acc
#
_entry.id   8291d8d8f651a76ddbbda3b10dc92acc
#
_cell.length_a   1.000
_cell.length_b   1.000
_cell.length_c   1.000
_cell.angle_alpha   90.00
_cell.angle_beta   90.00
_cell.angle_gamma   90.00
#
_symmetry.space_group_name_H-M   'P 1'
#
loop_
_entity.id
_entity.type
_entity.pdbx_description
1 polymer ?
#
loop_
_entity_poly.entity_id
_entity_poly.type
_entity_poly.pdbx_seq_one_letter_code
_entity_poly.pdbx_strand_id
1 'polypeptide(L)'
;MEMKIGVIKGDGIGPEIVDEAMKVLDQTAKVYGHSISYTQLLMGGASIDVNGVPLTEETLQLAKDSDAVLMGSIGGDAKTSPWYQLEPSKRPEAGLLQLRKGLNLFANLRPAVLYDELKGACPLKKEIADRGFDLMIMRELTGGLYFGKRSTEEIDGVLTAKDELTYNENEIRRIAKRGFDIAMKRNKKVTSVDKANVLDSSRLWRKVVEEVAKDYPEVILAHMLVDNCAMQLVKDPAQFDVVLTENMFGDILSDEASMVTGSIGMLASASLNDTKFGLYEPSGGSAPDIAGKGIANPIATILSAAMMLRFSFDLDKEADAIENAVAAVLKDGYRTIDIMSEGKEQIGTAQMGDKICEYIK
;
A
#
# COMPACT_ATOMS: atom_id res chain seq x y z
N MET A 1 -23.76 -11.52 1.55
CA MET A 1 -23.49 -10.52 0.49
C MET A 1 -22.83 -11.24 -0.68
N GLU A 2 -23.06 -10.82 -1.91
CA GLU A 2 -22.28 -11.21 -3.08
C GLU A 2 -21.23 -10.14 -3.39
N MET A 3 -19.99 -10.56 -3.65
CA MET A 3 -18.85 -9.66 -3.90
C MET A 3 -18.19 -10.05 -5.23
N LYS A 4 -17.98 -9.08 -6.13
CA LYS A 4 -17.29 -9.27 -7.42
C LYS A 4 -15.91 -8.65 -7.33
N ILE A 5 -14.87 -9.47 -7.26
CA ILE A 5 -13.50 -9.02 -7.05
C ILE A 5 -12.68 -9.25 -8.32
N GLY A 6 -12.13 -8.17 -8.88
CA GLY A 6 -11.08 -8.26 -9.88
C GLY A 6 -9.78 -8.70 -9.23
N VAL A 7 -9.06 -9.66 -9.82
CA VAL A 7 -7.82 -10.19 -9.27
C VAL A 7 -6.67 -10.03 -10.25
N ILE A 8 -5.67 -9.26 -9.86
CA ILE A 8 -4.41 -9.09 -10.57
C ILE A 8 -3.33 -9.82 -9.78
N LYS A 9 -2.97 -11.03 -10.21
CA LYS A 9 -1.87 -11.78 -9.57
C LYS A 9 -0.53 -11.08 -9.74
N GLY A 10 -0.31 -10.44 -10.90
CA GLY A 10 0.90 -9.66 -11.18
C GLY A 10 2.13 -10.52 -11.46
N ASP A 11 3.28 -10.03 -11.02
CA ASP A 11 4.61 -10.54 -11.36
C ASP A 11 5.34 -11.08 -10.11
N GLY A 12 6.40 -11.84 -10.32
CA GLY A 12 7.28 -12.32 -9.25
C GLY A 12 6.56 -13.15 -8.19
N ILE A 13 6.60 -12.71 -6.92
CA ILE A 13 5.90 -13.36 -5.81
C ILE A 13 4.38 -13.13 -5.83
N GLY A 14 3.90 -12.21 -6.67
CA GLY A 14 2.48 -11.80 -6.70
C GLY A 14 1.49 -12.97 -6.76
N PRO A 15 1.66 -13.96 -7.67
CA PRO A 15 0.76 -15.11 -7.75
C PRO A 15 0.63 -15.89 -6.44
N GLU A 16 1.75 -16.20 -5.78
CA GLU A 16 1.74 -17.02 -4.55
C GLU A 16 1.13 -16.28 -3.35
N ILE A 17 1.37 -14.97 -3.19
CA ILE A 17 0.79 -14.19 -2.07
C ILE A 17 -0.70 -13.85 -2.27
N VAL A 18 -1.13 -13.68 -3.53
CA VAL A 18 -2.55 -13.45 -3.87
C VAL A 18 -3.38 -14.72 -3.68
N ASP A 19 -2.84 -15.89 -4.03
CA ASP A 19 -3.53 -17.17 -3.82
C ASP A 19 -3.82 -17.40 -2.33
N GLU A 20 -2.90 -17.02 -1.44
CA GLU A 20 -3.13 -17.09 0.00
C GLU A 20 -4.16 -16.07 0.50
N ALA A 21 -4.15 -14.85 -0.02
CA ALA A 21 -5.17 -13.85 0.31
C ALA A 21 -6.57 -14.28 -0.16
N MET A 22 -6.69 -14.86 -1.36
CA MET A 22 -7.95 -15.42 -1.85
C MET A 22 -8.44 -16.58 -0.98
N LYS A 23 -7.55 -17.49 -0.57
CA LYS A 23 -7.86 -18.59 0.36
C LYS A 23 -8.44 -18.07 1.69
N VAL A 24 -7.84 -17.04 2.27
CA VAL A 24 -8.31 -16.40 3.50
C VAL A 24 -9.66 -15.71 3.29
N LEU A 25 -9.86 -15.02 2.16
CA LEU A 25 -11.16 -14.42 1.80
C LEU A 25 -12.25 -15.48 1.66
N ASP A 26 -11.96 -16.60 0.98
CA ASP A 26 -12.91 -17.71 0.80
C ASP A 26 -13.30 -18.35 2.13
N GLN A 27 -12.33 -18.56 3.03
CA GLN A 27 -12.60 -19.04 4.39
C GLN A 27 -13.47 -18.06 5.17
N THR A 28 -13.17 -16.76 5.09
CA THR A 28 -13.96 -15.71 5.75
C THR A 28 -15.38 -15.67 5.20
N ALA A 29 -15.52 -15.68 3.88
CA ALA A 29 -16.82 -15.69 3.22
C ALA A 29 -17.66 -16.91 3.63
N LYS A 30 -17.05 -18.09 3.72
CA LYS A 30 -17.70 -19.31 4.18
C LYS A 30 -18.20 -19.20 5.63
N VAL A 31 -17.39 -18.66 6.53
CA VAL A 31 -17.75 -18.51 7.96
C VAL A 31 -18.88 -17.51 8.14
N TYR A 32 -18.84 -16.38 7.41
CA TYR A 32 -19.81 -15.30 7.58
C TYR A 32 -20.98 -15.32 6.60
N GLY A 33 -21.08 -16.34 5.75
CA GLY A 33 -22.22 -16.54 4.84
C GLY A 33 -22.24 -15.58 3.66
N HIS A 34 -21.08 -15.26 3.10
CA HIS A 34 -20.92 -14.46 1.87
C HIS A 34 -20.59 -15.36 0.67
N SER A 35 -20.71 -14.80 -0.54
CA SER A 35 -20.24 -15.38 -1.79
C SER A 35 -19.31 -14.43 -2.51
N ILE A 36 -18.21 -14.96 -3.07
CA ILE A 36 -17.23 -14.19 -3.82
C ILE A 36 -17.13 -14.77 -5.23
N SER A 37 -17.12 -13.87 -6.21
CA SER A 37 -16.77 -14.20 -7.59
C SER A 37 -15.49 -13.46 -7.98
N TYR A 38 -14.54 -14.17 -8.58
CA TYR A 38 -13.26 -13.62 -8.98
C TYR A 38 -13.15 -13.49 -10.50
N THR A 39 -12.75 -12.32 -10.97
CA THR A 39 -12.40 -12.08 -12.38
C THR A 39 -10.90 -11.89 -12.48
N GLN A 40 -10.20 -12.78 -13.22
CA GLN A 40 -8.77 -12.68 -13.43
C GLN A 40 -8.45 -11.52 -14.39
N LEU A 41 -7.53 -10.67 -14.00
CA LEU A 41 -7.09 -9.48 -14.72
C LEU A 41 -5.58 -9.59 -14.99
N LEU A 42 -5.15 -9.42 -16.26
CA LEU A 42 -3.74 -9.41 -16.61
C LEU A 42 -3.18 -7.99 -16.59
N MET A 43 -2.12 -7.77 -15.80
CA MET A 43 -1.40 -6.50 -15.75
C MET A 43 0.08 -6.73 -15.49
N GLY A 44 0.91 -5.71 -15.77
CA GLY A 44 2.35 -5.76 -15.54
C GLY A 44 3.09 -6.59 -16.58
N GLY A 45 4.14 -7.27 -16.17
CA GLY A 45 4.93 -8.16 -17.01
C GLY A 45 4.10 -9.31 -17.58
N ALA A 46 3.21 -9.88 -16.78
CA ALA A 46 2.29 -10.93 -17.23
C ALA A 46 1.40 -10.47 -18.41
N SER A 47 0.95 -9.21 -18.43
CA SER A 47 0.22 -8.65 -19.56
C SER A 47 1.14 -8.35 -20.76
N ILE A 48 2.36 -7.88 -20.54
CA ILE A 48 3.32 -7.61 -21.60
C ILE A 48 3.62 -8.91 -22.37
N ASP A 49 3.83 -10.01 -21.67
CA ASP A 49 4.15 -11.30 -22.26
C ASP A 49 3.02 -11.85 -23.15
N VAL A 50 1.76 -11.55 -22.83
CA VAL A 50 0.58 -12.05 -23.57
C VAL A 50 0.10 -11.03 -24.59
N ASN A 51 0.03 -9.74 -24.20
CA ASN A 51 -0.66 -8.68 -24.96
C ASN A 51 0.31 -7.65 -25.58
N GLY A 52 1.60 -7.69 -25.23
CA GLY A 52 2.61 -6.71 -25.68
C GLY A 52 2.50 -5.33 -25.00
N VAL A 53 1.57 -5.17 -24.06
CA VAL A 53 1.34 -3.93 -23.30
C VAL A 53 1.11 -4.24 -21.82
N PRO A 54 1.50 -3.34 -20.90
CA PRO A 54 1.40 -3.60 -19.46
C PRO A 54 -0.04 -3.55 -18.91
N LEU A 55 -0.96 -2.92 -19.62
CA LEU A 55 -2.39 -2.86 -19.30
C LEU A 55 -3.19 -2.69 -20.60
N THR A 56 -4.23 -3.50 -20.81
CA THR A 56 -5.17 -3.35 -21.93
C THR A 56 -6.39 -2.54 -21.52
N GLU A 57 -7.08 -1.92 -22.48
CA GLU A 57 -8.38 -1.25 -22.24
C GLU A 57 -9.42 -2.24 -21.69
N GLU A 58 -9.42 -3.49 -22.19
CA GLU A 58 -10.32 -4.55 -21.71
C GLU A 58 -10.07 -4.85 -20.22
N THR A 59 -8.81 -5.03 -19.81
CA THR A 59 -8.46 -5.23 -18.39
C THR A 59 -8.90 -4.06 -17.52
N LEU A 60 -8.69 -2.83 -18.00
CA LEU A 60 -9.15 -1.63 -17.28
C LEU A 60 -10.68 -1.60 -17.13
N GLN A 61 -11.41 -2.00 -18.18
CA GLN A 61 -12.87 -2.04 -18.12
C GLN A 61 -13.36 -3.12 -17.15
N LEU A 62 -12.80 -4.33 -17.21
CA LEU A 62 -13.12 -5.41 -16.26
C LEU A 62 -12.82 -5.02 -14.80
N ALA A 63 -11.76 -4.25 -14.58
CA ALA A 63 -11.46 -3.70 -13.24
C ALA A 63 -12.55 -2.71 -12.78
N LYS A 64 -13.05 -1.84 -13.68
CA LYS A 64 -14.16 -0.91 -13.40
C LYS A 64 -15.49 -1.62 -13.12
N ASP A 65 -15.71 -2.77 -13.74
CA ASP A 65 -16.95 -3.56 -13.60
C ASP A 65 -16.95 -4.44 -12.33
N SER A 66 -15.83 -4.49 -11.62
CA SER A 66 -15.68 -5.16 -10.32
C SER A 66 -16.11 -4.24 -9.17
N ASP A 67 -16.47 -4.81 -8.02
CA ASP A 67 -16.76 -4.04 -6.79
C ASP A 67 -15.47 -3.53 -6.12
N ALA A 68 -14.39 -4.29 -6.27
CA ALA A 68 -13.05 -3.97 -5.78
C ALA A 68 -11.99 -4.77 -6.56
N VAL A 69 -10.72 -4.38 -6.47
CA VAL A 69 -9.60 -5.10 -7.07
C VAL A 69 -8.59 -5.51 -6.01
N LEU A 70 -8.27 -6.81 -5.95
CA LEU A 70 -7.14 -7.36 -5.19
C LEU A 70 -5.95 -7.55 -6.13
N MET A 71 -4.79 -7.06 -5.74
CA MET A 71 -3.59 -7.13 -6.56
C MET A 71 -2.40 -7.66 -5.76
N GLY A 72 -1.54 -8.41 -6.42
CA GLY A 72 -0.22 -8.80 -5.92
C GLY A 72 0.83 -7.72 -6.22
N SER A 73 1.97 -8.13 -6.74
CA SER A 73 3.09 -7.25 -7.02
C SER A 73 3.32 -7.07 -8.53
N ILE A 74 3.88 -5.94 -8.93
CA ILE A 74 4.16 -5.60 -10.32
C ILE A 74 5.64 -5.28 -10.49
N GLY A 75 6.21 -5.72 -11.61
CA GLY A 75 7.59 -5.44 -11.98
C GLY A 75 8.49 -6.67 -11.99
N GLY A 76 9.74 -6.48 -12.30
CA GLY A 76 10.76 -7.53 -12.39
C GLY A 76 12.15 -7.01 -11.99
N ASP A 77 13.16 -7.84 -12.14
CA ASP A 77 14.55 -7.41 -11.95
C ASP A 77 14.98 -6.47 -13.07
N ALA A 78 15.42 -5.26 -12.71
CA ALA A 78 15.79 -4.23 -13.68
C ALA A 78 16.97 -4.59 -14.60
N LYS A 79 17.81 -5.56 -14.20
CA LYS A 79 18.98 -5.99 -14.97
C LYS A 79 18.69 -7.19 -15.87
N THR A 80 17.84 -8.11 -15.43
CA THR A 80 17.64 -9.41 -16.08
C THR A 80 16.30 -9.55 -16.78
N SER A 81 15.28 -8.81 -16.38
CA SER A 81 13.96 -8.90 -17.00
C SER A 81 13.93 -8.21 -18.38
N PRO A 82 13.39 -8.86 -19.41
CA PRO A 82 13.28 -8.31 -20.77
C PRO A 82 12.37 -7.06 -20.83
N TRP A 83 11.46 -6.90 -19.89
CA TRP A 83 10.51 -5.77 -19.85
C TRP A 83 11.22 -4.41 -19.71
N TYR A 84 12.40 -4.37 -19.07
CA TYR A 84 13.17 -3.13 -18.89
C TYR A 84 14.00 -2.71 -20.12
N GLN A 85 14.01 -3.55 -21.18
CA GLN A 85 14.50 -3.16 -22.51
C GLN A 85 13.46 -2.33 -23.29
N LEU A 86 12.20 -2.34 -22.84
CA LEU A 86 11.12 -1.57 -23.45
C LEU A 86 11.21 -0.10 -23.07
N GLU A 87 10.58 0.75 -23.89
CA GLU A 87 10.34 2.16 -23.57
C GLU A 87 9.66 2.29 -22.18
N PRO A 88 9.99 3.31 -21.38
CA PRO A 88 9.43 3.47 -20.03
C PRO A 88 7.90 3.41 -19.96
N SER A 89 7.21 3.91 -21.00
CA SER A 89 5.74 3.87 -21.11
C SER A 89 5.14 2.48 -21.34
N LYS A 90 5.97 1.48 -21.63
CA LYS A 90 5.58 0.10 -21.88
C LYS A 90 6.07 -0.88 -20.81
N ARG A 91 6.75 -0.38 -19.77
CA ARG A 91 7.22 -1.20 -18.65
C ARG A 91 6.06 -1.54 -17.69
N PRO A 92 6.22 -2.59 -16.85
CA PRO A 92 5.17 -3.02 -15.92
C PRO A 92 4.60 -1.89 -15.06
N GLU A 93 5.45 -1.02 -14.54
CA GLU A 93 5.07 0.11 -13.66
C GLU A 93 4.15 1.13 -14.37
N ALA A 94 4.31 1.28 -15.68
CA ALA A 94 3.42 2.16 -16.47
C ALA A 94 1.98 1.65 -16.45
N GLY A 95 1.77 0.32 -16.46
CA GLY A 95 0.45 -0.30 -16.30
C GLY A 95 -0.19 0.04 -14.96
N LEU A 96 0.59 0.00 -13.89
CA LEU A 96 0.11 0.35 -12.55
C LEU A 96 -0.33 1.82 -12.46
N LEU A 97 0.47 2.74 -13.00
CA LEU A 97 0.12 4.15 -13.03
C LEU A 97 -1.13 4.42 -13.89
N GLN A 98 -1.26 3.71 -15.04
CA GLN A 98 -2.44 3.80 -15.90
C GLN A 98 -3.70 3.27 -15.19
N LEU A 99 -3.60 2.13 -14.47
CA LEU A 99 -4.71 1.55 -13.70
C LEU A 99 -5.16 2.51 -12.60
N ARG A 100 -4.24 3.03 -11.78
CA ARG A 100 -4.54 3.99 -10.71
C ARG A 100 -5.24 5.24 -11.23
N LYS A 101 -4.75 5.78 -12.34
CA LYS A 101 -5.35 6.93 -13.01
C LYS A 101 -6.72 6.61 -13.60
N GLY A 102 -6.85 5.46 -14.31
CA GLY A 102 -8.09 5.03 -14.96
C GLY A 102 -9.23 4.72 -13.98
N LEU A 103 -8.90 4.35 -12.74
CA LEU A 103 -9.82 4.08 -11.64
C LEU A 103 -9.96 5.29 -10.68
N ASN A 104 -9.28 6.41 -10.94
CA ASN A 104 -9.26 7.62 -10.11
C ASN A 104 -8.89 7.34 -8.63
N LEU A 105 -7.89 6.47 -8.40
CA LEU A 105 -7.45 6.06 -7.07
C LEU A 105 -6.46 7.08 -6.49
N PHE A 106 -6.95 8.11 -5.83
CA PHE A 106 -6.11 9.22 -5.37
C PHE A 106 -5.64 9.10 -3.92
N ALA A 107 -6.34 8.31 -3.08
CA ALA A 107 -6.05 8.19 -1.65
C ALA A 107 -5.44 6.81 -1.35
N ASN A 108 -4.14 6.77 -1.07
CA ASN A 108 -3.45 5.55 -0.71
C ASN A 108 -3.22 5.50 0.81
N LEU A 109 -3.76 4.48 1.44
CA LEU A 109 -3.70 4.19 2.86
C LEU A 109 -2.68 3.10 3.11
N ARG A 110 -1.65 3.38 3.90
CA ARG A 110 -0.58 2.45 4.28
C ARG A 110 -0.44 2.41 5.81
N PRO A 111 -1.13 1.48 6.51
CA PRO A 111 -0.98 1.31 7.95
C PRO A 111 0.39 0.71 8.28
N ALA A 112 1.08 1.28 9.24
CA ALA A 112 2.31 0.72 9.80
C ALA A 112 2.09 0.44 11.29
N VAL A 113 1.89 -0.83 11.62
CA VAL A 113 1.60 -1.31 12.97
C VAL A 113 2.71 -2.23 13.43
N LEU A 114 3.32 -1.94 14.56
CA LEU A 114 4.25 -2.86 15.20
C LEU A 114 3.49 -3.82 16.11
N TYR A 115 3.35 -5.06 15.67
CA TYR A 115 2.78 -6.12 16.49
C TYR A 115 3.67 -6.44 17.68
N ASP A 116 3.09 -6.69 18.85
CA ASP A 116 3.85 -7.04 20.06
C ASP A 116 4.74 -8.27 19.84
N GLU A 117 4.27 -9.21 19.05
CA GLU A 117 4.96 -10.44 18.68
C GLU A 117 6.15 -10.22 17.74
N LEU A 118 6.22 -9.09 17.07
CA LEU A 118 7.28 -8.72 16.11
C LEU A 118 8.27 -7.68 16.66
N LYS A 119 8.14 -7.25 17.93
CA LYS A 119 9.08 -6.31 18.54
C LYS A 119 10.53 -6.78 18.47
N GLY A 120 10.75 -8.09 18.49
CA GLY A 120 12.08 -8.68 18.33
C GLY A 120 12.67 -8.57 16.91
N ALA A 121 11.84 -8.42 15.89
CA ALA A 121 12.25 -8.21 14.50
C ALA A 121 12.39 -6.71 14.15
N CYS A 122 11.88 -5.82 15.00
CA CYS A 122 11.98 -4.38 14.80
C CYS A 122 13.44 -3.92 14.88
N PRO A 123 13.96 -3.18 13.89
CA PRO A 123 15.36 -2.74 13.87
C PRO A 123 15.63 -1.56 14.80
N LEU A 124 14.60 -0.97 15.39
CA LEU A 124 14.74 0.14 16.31
C LEU A 124 15.28 -0.32 17.66
N LYS A 125 15.81 0.64 18.44
CA LYS A 125 16.20 0.38 19.81
C LYS A 125 15.04 -0.21 20.62
N LYS A 126 15.36 -1.15 21.52
CA LYS A 126 14.37 -1.86 22.33
C LYS A 126 13.41 -0.94 23.06
N GLU A 127 13.89 0.17 23.64
CA GLU A 127 13.06 1.15 24.35
C GLU A 127 12.05 1.89 23.44
N ILE A 128 12.30 1.95 22.12
CA ILE A 128 11.37 2.50 21.13
C ILE A 128 10.37 1.42 20.73
N ALA A 129 10.84 0.23 20.39
CA ALA A 129 10.01 -0.90 19.98
C ALA A 129 9.04 -1.34 21.10
N ASP A 130 9.49 -1.34 22.36
CA ASP A 130 8.65 -1.73 23.51
C ASP A 130 7.42 -0.87 23.69
N ARG A 131 7.46 0.42 23.29
CA ARG A 131 6.30 1.32 23.34
C ARG A 131 5.24 0.96 22.31
N GLY A 132 5.62 0.24 21.26
CA GLY A 132 4.76 -0.01 20.11
C GLY A 132 4.40 1.26 19.33
N PHE A 133 3.82 1.11 18.17
CA PHE A 133 3.24 2.19 17.39
C PHE A 133 2.20 1.64 16.40
N ASP A 134 1.24 2.49 16.09
CA ASP A 134 0.21 2.29 15.08
C ASP A 134 -0.01 3.62 14.38
N LEU A 135 0.52 3.75 13.17
CA LEU A 135 0.39 4.96 12.36
C LEU A 135 -0.15 4.64 10.96
N MET A 136 -0.83 5.59 10.38
CA MET A 136 -1.38 5.51 9.03
C MET A 136 -0.72 6.55 8.14
N ILE A 137 -0.02 6.11 7.08
CA ILE A 137 0.43 7.04 6.04
C ILE A 137 -0.67 7.18 5.00
N MET A 138 -1.15 8.41 4.87
CA MET A 138 -2.13 8.83 3.88
C MET A 138 -1.39 9.56 2.74
N ARG A 139 -1.15 8.83 1.64
CA ARG A 139 -0.41 9.29 0.46
C ARG A 139 -1.38 9.73 -0.64
N GLU A 140 -1.23 10.95 -1.16
CA GLU A 140 -1.84 11.31 -2.43
C GLU A 140 -1.20 10.46 -3.54
N LEU A 141 -1.97 9.89 -4.48
CA LEU A 141 -1.48 8.83 -5.35
C LEU A 141 -1.50 9.16 -6.85
N THR A 142 -2.19 10.22 -7.27
CA THR A 142 -2.47 10.50 -8.71
C THR A 142 -1.97 11.86 -9.18
N GLY A 143 -1.26 12.59 -8.33
CA GLY A 143 -0.63 13.86 -8.63
C GLY A 143 0.89 13.87 -8.44
N GLY A 144 1.45 15.05 -8.42
CA GLY A 144 2.83 15.29 -8.08
C GLY A 144 3.84 14.87 -9.16
N LEU A 145 5.05 14.55 -8.70
CA LEU A 145 6.19 14.27 -9.56
C LEU A 145 5.97 13.06 -10.49
N TYR A 146 5.27 12.02 -10.01
CA TYR A 146 5.07 10.78 -10.78
C TYR A 146 4.12 10.93 -11.95
N PHE A 147 3.28 11.97 -11.95
CA PHE A 147 2.30 12.28 -13.00
C PHE A 147 2.60 13.57 -13.76
N GLY A 148 3.67 14.28 -13.39
CA GLY A 148 4.12 15.50 -14.05
C GLY A 148 4.73 15.23 -15.42
N LYS A 149 4.96 16.32 -16.15
CA LYS A 149 5.68 16.27 -17.43
C LYS A 149 7.14 15.92 -17.18
N ARG A 150 7.69 15.13 -18.07
CA ARG A 150 9.11 14.76 -18.01
C ARG A 150 9.70 14.78 -19.41
N SER A 151 10.95 15.20 -19.49
CA SER A 151 11.72 15.21 -20.75
C SER A 151 13.19 14.92 -20.47
N THR A 152 13.87 14.34 -21.47
CA THR A 152 15.33 14.27 -21.54
C THR A 152 15.72 14.81 -22.91
N GLU A 153 16.44 15.91 -22.95
CA GLU A 153 16.79 16.65 -24.16
C GLU A 153 18.22 17.17 -24.09
N GLU A 154 18.86 17.42 -25.23
CA GLU A 154 20.15 18.07 -25.28
C GLU A 154 19.95 19.59 -25.26
N ILE A 155 20.51 20.28 -24.25
CA ILE A 155 20.49 21.73 -24.12
C ILE A 155 21.94 22.19 -24.10
N ASP A 156 22.31 23.08 -25.04
CA ASP A 156 23.66 23.59 -25.18
C ASP A 156 24.78 22.54 -25.23
N GLY A 157 24.48 21.39 -25.89
CA GLY A 157 25.40 20.26 -26.00
C GLY A 157 25.48 19.38 -24.75
N VAL A 158 24.58 19.58 -23.75
CA VAL A 158 24.53 18.80 -22.48
C VAL A 158 23.20 18.08 -22.38
N LEU A 159 23.26 16.76 -22.15
CA LEU A 159 22.07 15.95 -21.91
C LEU A 159 21.42 16.38 -20.58
N THR A 160 20.18 16.87 -20.64
CA THR A 160 19.45 17.44 -19.50
C THR A 160 18.11 16.74 -19.33
N ALA A 161 17.85 16.19 -18.13
CA ALA A 161 16.57 15.59 -17.75
C ALA A 161 15.79 16.55 -16.84
N LYS A 162 14.47 16.61 -17.04
CA LYS A 162 13.52 17.44 -16.26
C LYS A 162 12.33 16.60 -15.85
N ASP A 163 11.92 16.73 -14.58
CA ASP A 163 10.67 16.22 -14.05
C ASP A 163 9.90 17.37 -13.39
N GLU A 164 8.61 17.50 -13.69
CA GLU A 164 7.76 18.57 -13.18
C GLU A 164 6.90 18.07 -12.02
N LEU A 165 7.02 18.71 -10.85
CA LEU A 165 6.17 18.46 -9.70
C LEU A 165 5.04 19.48 -9.68
N THR A 166 3.80 19.00 -9.89
CA THR A 166 2.62 19.88 -9.96
C THR A 166 1.51 19.34 -9.05
N TYR A 167 0.92 20.24 -8.25
CA TYR A 167 -0.31 20.02 -7.49
C TYR A 167 -1.25 21.19 -7.66
N ASN A 168 -2.55 20.90 -7.78
CA ASN A 168 -3.59 21.92 -7.69
C ASN A 168 -4.36 21.80 -6.36
N GLU A 169 -5.11 22.83 -6.00
CA GLU A 169 -5.82 22.89 -4.73
C GLU A 169 -6.90 21.79 -4.56
N ASN A 170 -7.51 21.33 -5.67
CA ASN A 170 -8.53 20.30 -5.61
C ASN A 170 -7.93 18.92 -5.28
N GLU A 171 -6.75 18.60 -5.84
CA GLU A 171 -6.02 17.37 -5.51
C GLU A 171 -5.63 17.36 -4.03
N ILE A 172 -5.11 18.46 -3.53
CA ILE A 172 -4.72 18.58 -2.12
C ILE A 172 -5.96 18.51 -1.21
N ARG A 173 -7.04 19.21 -1.56
CA ARG A 173 -8.27 19.26 -0.77
C ARG A 173 -8.93 17.90 -0.61
N ARG A 174 -9.00 17.10 -1.70
CA ARG A 174 -9.62 15.78 -1.65
C ARG A 174 -8.84 14.80 -0.76
N ILE A 175 -7.50 14.79 -0.86
CA ILE A 175 -6.69 13.90 -0.03
C ILE A 175 -6.67 14.39 1.43
N ALA A 176 -6.64 15.70 1.69
CA ALA A 176 -6.72 16.26 3.03
C ALA A 176 -8.02 15.83 3.72
N LYS A 177 -9.18 16.00 3.08
CA LYS A 177 -10.45 15.53 3.62
C LYS A 177 -10.40 14.06 4.02
N ARG A 178 -9.91 13.18 3.14
CA ARG A 178 -9.75 11.75 3.47
C ARG A 178 -8.83 11.51 4.66
N GLY A 179 -7.71 12.25 4.75
CA GLY A 179 -6.79 12.16 5.89
C GLY A 179 -7.45 12.58 7.21
N PHE A 180 -8.22 13.65 7.21
CA PHE A 180 -8.96 14.09 8.38
C PHE A 180 -10.13 13.15 8.75
N ASP A 181 -10.85 12.59 7.75
CA ASP A 181 -11.91 11.58 7.99
C ASP A 181 -11.34 10.32 8.66
N ILE A 182 -10.17 9.86 8.23
CA ILE A 182 -9.46 8.73 8.86
C ILE A 182 -9.02 9.11 10.28
N ALA A 183 -8.45 10.31 10.49
CA ALA A 183 -8.03 10.77 11.81
C ALA A 183 -9.19 10.84 12.80
N MET A 184 -10.41 11.23 12.36
CA MET A 184 -11.61 11.22 13.19
C MET A 184 -11.99 9.85 13.73
N LYS A 185 -11.64 8.78 13.00
CA LYS A 185 -11.85 7.38 13.41
C LYS A 185 -10.68 6.80 14.21
N ARG A 186 -9.59 7.54 14.37
CA ARG A 186 -8.37 7.17 15.08
C ARG A 186 -8.13 8.11 16.28
N ASN A 187 -6.88 8.49 16.51
CA ASN A 187 -6.50 9.31 17.67
C ASN A 187 -6.63 10.83 17.44
N LYS A 188 -7.34 11.23 16.36
CA LYS A 188 -7.64 12.64 16.02
C LYS A 188 -6.40 13.51 15.88
N LYS A 189 -5.33 12.98 15.27
CA LYS A 189 -4.10 13.71 15.02
C LYS A 189 -3.65 13.54 13.58
N VAL A 190 -3.40 14.65 12.89
CA VAL A 190 -2.83 14.70 11.53
C VAL A 190 -1.49 15.40 11.58
N THR A 191 -0.45 14.73 11.09
CA THR A 191 0.84 15.35 10.77
C THR A 191 0.93 15.52 9.26
N SER A 192 0.75 16.76 8.79
CA SER A 192 0.89 17.10 7.37
C SER A 192 2.37 17.28 7.04
N VAL A 193 2.86 16.46 6.11
CA VAL A 193 4.28 16.40 5.75
C VAL A 193 4.50 17.04 4.39
N ASP A 194 5.47 17.96 4.33
CA ASP A 194 5.74 18.78 3.16
C ASP A 194 7.22 19.25 3.09
N LYS A 195 7.57 20.03 2.07
CA LYS A 195 8.87 20.72 1.94
C LYS A 195 8.67 22.23 1.72
N ALA A 196 7.76 22.83 2.49
CA ALA A 196 7.30 24.22 2.31
C ALA A 196 8.41 25.29 2.45
N ASN A 197 9.51 24.96 3.11
CA ASN A 197 10.68 25.84 3.19
C ASN A 197 11.38 26.04 1.82
N VAL A 198 11.12 25.13 0.83
CA VAL A 198 11.76 25.18 -0.50
C VAL A 198 10.73 25.23 -1.62
N LEU A 199 9.69 24.37 -1.61
CA LEU A 199 8.82 24.12 -2.75
C LEU A 199 7.51 24.93 -2.70
N ASP A 200 7.13 25.54 -3.85
CA ASP A 200 5.84 26.23 -3.99
C ASP A 200 4.66 25.29 -3.88
N SER A 201 4.75 24.09 -4.47
CA SER A 201 3.72 23.04 -4.33
C SER A 201 3.47 22.67 -2.86
N SER A 202 4.51 22.59 -2.04
CA SER A 202 4.39 22.32 -0.60
C SER A 202 3.82 23.51 0.18
N ARG A 203 4.09 24.75 -0.23
CA ARG A 203 3.44 25.95 0.36
C ARG A 203 1.93 25.97 0.08
N LEU A 204 1.53 25.63 -1.16
CA LEU A 204 0.12 25.47 -1.51
C LEU A 204 -0.50 24.32 -0.73
N TRP A 205 0.19 23.17 -0.62
CA TRP A 205 -0.23 22.01 0.17
C TRP A 205 -0.58 22.42 1.59
N ARG A 206 0.34 23.06 2.29
CA ARG A 206 0.13 23.50 3.68
C ARG A 206 -1.08 24.44 3.81
N LYS A 207 -1.18 25.44 2.92
CA LYS A 207 -2.32 26.36 2.91
C LYS A 207 -3.67 25.66 2.79
N VAL A 208 -3.80 24.72 1.84
CA VAL A 208 -5.06 24.02 1.59
C VAL A 208 -5.37 23.05 2.73
N VAL A 209 -4.37 22.36 3.29
CA VAL A 209 -4.56 21.49 4.47
C VAL A 209 -5.05 22.28 5.67
N GLU A 210 -4.51 23.48 5.93
CA GLU A 210 -4.98 24.40 6.98
C GLU A 210 -6.42 24.88 6.75
N GLU A 211 -6.82 25.08 5.49
CA GLU A 211 -8.20 25.42 5.15
C GLU A 211 -9.15 24.27 5.46
N VAL A 212 -8.80 23.03 5.08
CA VAL A 212 -9.61 21.84 5.35
C VAL A 212 -9.69 21.55 6.85
N ALA A 213 -8.62 21.75 7.59
CA ALA A 213 -8.59 21.53 9.05
C ALA A 213 -9.66 22.32 9.81
N LYS A 214 -10.13 23.45 9.28
CA LYS A 214 -11.21 24.27 9.92
C LYS A 214 -12.52 23.51 10.00
N ASP A 215 -12.75 22.53 9.12
CA ASP A 215 -13.95 21.69 9.11
C ASP A 215 -13.86 20.54 10.13
N TYR A 216 -12.67 20.33 10.74
CA TYR A 216 -12.36 19.24 11.66
C TYR A 216 -11.78 19.76 13.00
N PRO A 217 -12.53 20.54 13.78
CA PRO A 217 -12.00 21.21 14.96
C PRO A 217 -11.54 20.27 16.09
N GLU A 218 -11.94 19.00 16.03
CA GLU A 218 -11.51 17.97 16.97
C GLU A 218 -10.15 17.35 16.64
N VAL A 219 -9.63 17.57 15.41
CA VAL A 219 -8.38 16.98 14.94
C VAL A 219 -7.22 17.94 15.18
N ILE A 220 -6.20 17.47 15.85
CA ILE A 220 -4.96 18.23 16.05
C ILE A 220 -4.12 18.15 14.76
N LEU A 221 -3.94 19.29 14.08
CA LEU A 221 -3.07 19.41 12.93
C LEU A 221 -1.68 19.90 13.36
N ALA A 222 -0.65 19.19 12.91
CA ALA A 222 0.75 19.62 12.96
C ALA A 222 1.36 19.58 11.56
N HIS A 223 2.31 20.48 11.27
CA HIS A 223 3.10 20.43 10.04
C HIS A 223 4.52 19.97 10.35
N MET A 224 5.08 19.16 9.45
CA MET A 224 6.44 18.68 9.58
C MET A 224 7.13 18.67 8.21
N LEU A 225 8.39 19.09 8.16
CA LEU A 225 9.18 18.96 6.93
C LEU A 225 9.52 17.47 6.73
N VAL A 226 9.54 17.02 5.48
CA VAL A 226 9.71 15.60 5.12
C VAL A 226 11.01 14.99 5.65
N ASP A 227 12.10 15.72 5.60
CA ASP A 227 13.40 15.29 6.16
C ASP A 227 13.34 15.11 7.69
N ASN A 228 12.63 15.99 8.40
CA ASN A 228 12.40 15.80 9.82
C ASN A 228 11.45 14.62 10.09
N CYS A 229 10.42 14.42 9.26
CA CYS A 229 9.51 13.28 9.41
C CYS A 229 10.26 11.95 9.30
N ALA A 230 11.14 11.79 8.31
CA ALA A 230 11.99 10.62 8.16
C ALA A 230 12.85 10.37 9.43
N MET A 231 13.50 11.40 9.97
CA MET A 231 14.23 11.26 11.23
C MET A 231 13.33 10.86 12.41
N GLN A 232 12.11 11.39 12.47
CA GLN A 232 11.19 11.12 13.58
C GLN A 232 10.54 9.73 13.49
N LEU A 233 10.35 9.17 12.30
CA LEU A 233 9.90 7.78 12.13
C LEU A 233 10.88 6.79 12.77
N VAL A 234 12.18 7.03 12.69
CA VAL A 234 13.22 6.22 13.34
C VAL A 234 13.34 6.52 14.84
N LYS A 235 13.20 7.80 15.21
CA LYS A 235 13.46 8.26 16.60
C LYS A 235 12.28 8.00 17.53
N ASP A 236 11.07 8.27 17.07
CA ASP A 236 9.83 8.20 17.85
C ASP A 236 8.59 7.99 16.97
N PRO A 237 8.42 6.80 16.35
CA PRO A 237 7.26 6.53 15.49
C PRO A 237 5.93 6.61 16.23
N ALA A 238 5.91 6.36 17.54
CA ALA A 238 4.70 6.39 18.36
C ALA A 238 4.08 7.80 18.51
N GLN A 239 4.77 8.86 18.10
CA GLN A 239 4.22 10.22 18.09
C GLN A 239 3.19 10.45 16.99
N PHE A 240 3.19 9.62 15.94
CA PHE A 240 2.32 9.76 14.77
C PHE A 240 1.00 9.00 14.94
N ASP A 241 -0.05 9.53 14.34
CA ASP A 241 -1.34 8.86 14.13
C ASP A 241 -1.64 8.80 12.63
N VAL A 242 -2.01 9.92 11.99
CA VAL A 242 -2.13 10.01 10.54
C VAL A 242 -1.05 10.94 9.98
N VAL A 243 -0.24 10.41 9.08
CA VAL A 243 0.78 11.17 8.34
C VAL A 243 0.23 11.45 6.95
N LEU A 244 -0.14 12.70 6.68
CA LEU A 244 -0.72 13.14 5.40
C LEU A 244 0.36 13.71 4.50
N THR A 245 0.54 13.14 3.31
CA THR A 245 1.64 13.52 2.41
C THR A 245 1.26 13.52 0.92
N GLU A 246 2.06 14.25 0.14
CA GLU A 246 2.07 14.16 -1.31
C GLU A 246 2.64 12.80 -1.80
N ASN A 247 2.58 12.56 -3.11
CA ASN A 247 2.85 11.25 -3.71
C ASN A 247 4.27 10.71 -3.43
N MET A 248 5.32 11.43 -3.82
CA MET A 248 6.70 10.95 -3.70
C MET A 248 7.14 10.85 -2.23
N PHE A 249 6.82 11.83 -1.40
CA PHE A 249 7.17 11.77 0.03
C PHE A 249 6.44 10.63 0.73
N GLY A 250 5.16 10.39 0.38
CA GLY A 250 4.39 9.30 0.91
C GLY A 250 4.93 7.92 0.53
N ASP A 251 5.47 7.79 -0.68
CA ASP A 251 6.13 6.57 -1.14
C ASP A 251 7.35 6.24 -0.27
N ILE A 252 8.26 7.19 -0.14
CA ILE A 252 9.51 7.02 0.61
C ILE A 252 9.24 6.78 2.10
N LEU A 253 8.39 7.61 2.72
CA LEU A 253 8.10 7.52 4.15
C LEU A 253 7.34 6.25 4.53
N SER A 254 6.49 5.73 3.64
CA SER A 254 5.79 4.48 3.93
C SER A 254 6.68 3.25 3.84
N ASP A 255 7.66 3.24 2.95
CA ASP A 255 8.65 2.18 2.87
C ASP A 255 9.57 2.21 4.10
N GLU A 256 9.99 3.40 4.55
CA GLU A 256 10.69 3.57 5.81
C GLU A 256 9.86 3.07 7.00
N ALA A 257 8.58 3.48 7.08
CA ALA A 257 7.67 3.04 8.14
C ALA A 257 7.48 1.51 8.12
N SER A 258 7.48 0.86 6.95
CA SER A 258 7.40 -0.60 6.85
C SER A 258 8.62 -1.28 7.48
N MET A 259 9.81 -0.76 7.21
CA MET A 259 11.05 -1.33 7.74
C MET A 259 11.14 -1.19 9.25
N VAL A 260 10.62 -0.11 9.83
CA VAL A 260 10.59 0.03 11.30
C VAL A 260 9.56 -0.90 11.96
N THR A 261 8.61 -1.48 11.24
CA THR A 261 7.74 -2.57 11.76
C THR A 261 8.41 -3.95 11.72
N GLY A 262 9.55 -4.07 11.04
CA GLY A 262 10.33 -5.30 10.94
C GLY A 262 10.38 -5.94 9.55
N SER A 263 9.38 -5.73 8.69
CA SER A 263 9.40 -6.23 7.30
C SER A 263 8.36 -5.53 6.43
N ILE A 264 8.73 -5.26 5.17
CA ILE A 264 7.81 -4.80 4.13
C ILE A 264 6.70 -5.82 3.84
N GLY A 265 6.92 -7.11 4.13
CA GLY A 265 5.92 -8.17 4.04
C GLY A 265 4.75 -8.04 5.02
N MET A 266 4.79 -7.06 5.93
CA MET A 266 3.72 -6.74 6.86
C MET A 266 2.91 -5.50 6.44
N LEU A 267 3.33 -4.75 5.41
CA LEU A 267 2.72 -3.49 5.04
C LEU A 267 1.58 -3.69 4.03
N ALA A 268 0.36 -3.70 4.52
CA ALA A 268 -0.86 -3.64 3.71
C ALA A 268 -1.05 -2.26 3.06
N SER A 269 -1.84 -2.21 2.00
CA SER A 269 -2.19 -0.96 1.33
C SER A 269 -3.58 -1.01 0.71
N ALA A 270 -4.27 0.13 0.75
CA ALA A 270 -5.53 0.37 0.05
C ALA A 270 -5.43 1.66 -0.76
N SER A 271 -5.76 1.61 -2.03
CA SER A 271 -5.86 2.78 -2.90
C SER A 271 -7.33 3.04 -3.23
N LEU A 272 -7.87 4.16 -2.77
CA LEU A 272 -9.31 4.48 -2.80
C LEU A 272 -9.61 5.67 -3.71
N ASN A 273 -10.82 5.69 -4.26
CA ASN A 273 -11.40 6.85 -4.94
C ASN A 273 -12.49 7.52 -4.09
N ASP A 274 -13.35 8.34 -4.71
CA ASP A 274 -14.44 9.03 -4.01
C ASP A 274 -15.61 8.13 -3.62
N THR A 275 -15.64 6.89 -4.14
CA THR A 275 -16.68 5.90 -3.86
C THR A 275 -16.20 4.86 -2.84
N LYS A 276 -16.86 3.71 -2.77
CA LYS A 276 -16.38 2.54 -2.02
C LYS A 276 -15.38 1.69 -2.80
N PHE A 277 -15.18 1.96 -4.09
CA PHE A 277 -14.24 1.22 -4.92
C PHE A 277 -12.80 1.44 -4.47
N GLY A 278 -12.04 0.35 -4.41
CA GLY A 278 -10.62 0.38 -4.07
C GLY A 278 -9.80 -0.68 -4.78
N LEU A 279 -8.49 -0.43 -4.85
CA LEU A 279 -7.43 -1.36 -5.22
C LEU A 279 -6.64 -1.69 -3.97
N TYR A 280 -6.48 -2.97 -3.68
CA TYR A 280 -5.87 -3.49 -2.45
C TYR A 280 -4.66 -4.34 -2.81
N GLU A 281 -3.48 -3.91 -2.37
CA GLU A 281 -2.19 -4.48 -2.76
C GLU A 281 -1.19 -4.42 -1.60
N PRO A 282 -0.25 -5.36 -1.47
CA PRO A 282 0.86 -5.18 -0.55
C PRO A 282 1.76 -4.04 -1.03
N SER A 283 2.43 -3.33 -0.13
CA SER A 283 3.36 -2.26 -0.51
C SER A 283 4.72 -2.78 -0.99
N GLY A 284 4.99 -4.08 -0.83
CA GLY A 284 6.23 -4.72 -1.28
C GLY A 284 6.31 -4.88 -2.80
N GLY A 285 7.53 -4.98 -3.32
CA GLY A 285 7.80 -5.28 -4.74
C GLY A 285 7.61 -6.75 -5.11
N SER A 286 7.91 -7.07 -6.37
CA SER A 286 7.73 -8.41 -6.94
C SER A 286 8.76 -9.47 -6.48
N ALA A 287 9.84 -9.06 -5.81
CA ALA A 287 10.90 -9.93 -5.28
C ALA A 287 11.24 -11.12 -6.18
N PRO A 288 11.70 -10.87 -7.42
CA PRO A 288 11.89 -11.92 -8.42
C PRO A 288 12.93 -12.98 -8.03
N ASP A 289 13.82 -12.64 -7.10
CA ASP A 289 14.85 -13.53 -6.54
C ASP A 289 14.28 -14.65 -5.69
N ILE A 290 13.11 -14.46 -5.08
CA ILE A 290 12.42 -15.47 -4.25
C ILE A 290 11.13 -16.00 -4.86
N ALA A 291 10.74 -15.52 -6.05
CA ALA A 291 9.52 -15.94 -6.73
C ALA A 291 9.50 -17.47 -6.98
N GLY A 292 8.36 -18.10 -6.69
CA GLY A 292 8.14 -19.54 -6.85
C GLY A 292 8.86 -20.42 -5.82
N LYS A 293 9.53 -19.83 -4.81
CA LYS A 293 10.19 -20.60 -3.75
C LYS A 293 9.29 -20.92 -2.56
N GLY A 294 8.08 -20.37 -2.51
CA GLY A 294 7.11 -20.61 -1.43
C GLY A 294 7.57 -20.07 -0.07
N ILE A 295 8.40 -19.03 -0.05
CA ILE A 295 8.96 -18.43 1.17
C ILE A 295 8.53 -16.97 1.37
N ALA A 296 7.84 -16.37 0.41
CA ALA A 296 7.34 -15.01 0.50
C ALA A 296 6.30 -14.88 1.62
N ASN A 297 6.33 -13.76 2.33
CA ASN A 297 5.35 -13.45 3.37
C ASN A 297 4.02 -12.98 2.74
N PRO A 298 2.89 -13.69 2.90
CA PRO A 298 1.61 -13.32 2.32
C PRO A 298 0.81 -12.33 3.19
N ILE A 299 1.27 -12.02 4.42
CA ILE A 299 0.48 -11.30 5.43
C ILE A 299 0.07 -9.91 4.93
N ALA A 300 0.96 -9.18 4.26
CA ALA A 300 0.62 -7.86 3.71
C ALA A 300 -0.56 -7.92 2.73
N THR A 301 -0.59 -8.93 1.84
CA THR A 301 -1.70 -9.13 0.88
C THR A 301 -2.98 -9.56 1.59
N ILE A 302 -2.87 -10.43 2.60
CA ILE A 302 -4.00 -10.87 3.42
C ILE A 302 -4.60 -9.69 4.20
N LEU A 303 -3.76 -8.84 4.80
CA LEU A 303 -4.22 -7.62 5.48
C LEU A 303 -4.78 -6.59 4.50
N SER A 304 -4.25 -6.51 3.27
CA SER A 304 -4.86 -5.68 2.21
C SER A 304 -6.26 -6.19 1.84
N ALA A 305 -6.45 -7.50 1.81
CA ALA A 305 -7.78 -8.10 1.62
C ALA A 305 -8.73 -7.80 2.81
N ALA A 306 -8.23 -7.75 4.05
CA ALA A 306 -9.02 -7.28 5.20
C ALA A 306 -9.43 -5.81 5.04
N MET A 307 -8.52 -4.95 4.59
CA MET A 307 -8.84 -3.55 4.24
C MET A 307 -9.91 -3.46 3.15
N MET A 308 -9.89 -4.37 2.15
CA MET A 308 -10.92 -4.45 1.11
C MET A 308 -12.31 -4.73 1.70
N LEU A 309 -12.41 -5.71 2.60
CA LEU A 309 -13.67 -6.01 3.29
C LEU A 309 -14.17 -4.78 4.07
N ARG A 310 -13.29 -4.07 4.76
CA ARG A 310 -13.61 -2.89 5.57
C ARG A 310 -14.04 -1.70 4.73
N PHE A 311 -13.28 -1.34 3.70
CA PHE A 311 -13.46 -0.06 2.98
C PHE A 311 -14.38 -0.18 1.77
N SER A 312 -14.39 -1.30 1.04
CA SER A 312 -15.26 -1.48 -0.13
C SER A 312 -16.61 -2.10 0.23
N PHE A 313 -16.66 -2.94 1.26
CA PHE A 313 -17.87 -3.72 1.56
C PHE A 313 -18.51 -3.39 2.91
N ASP A 314 -17.92 -2.51 3.75
CA ASP A 314 -18.36 -2.19 5.12
C ASP A 314 -18.49 -3.44 6.01
N LEU A 315 -17.62 -4.42 5.81
CA LEU A 315 -17.56 -5.69 6.53
C LEU A 315 -16.47 -5.63 7.62
N ASP A 316 -16.68 -4.78 8.63
CA ASP A 316 -15.71 -4.55 9.71
C ASP A 316 -15.44 -5.81 10.53
N LYS A 317 -16.47 -6.62 10.82
CA LYS A 317 -16.32 -7.85 11.61
C LYS A 317 -15.47 -8.89 10.91
N GLU A 318 -15.66 -9.04 9.60
CA GLU A 318 -14.92 -9.95 8.75
C GLU A 318 -13.45 -9.49 8.61
N ALA A 319 -13.23 -8.18 8.48
CA ALA A 319 -11.90 -7.59 8.47
C ALA A 319 -11.19 -7.82 9.81
N ASP A 320 -11.86 -7.54 10.94
CA ASP A 320 -11.33 -7.78 12.28
C ASP A 320 -10.99 -9.27 12.51
N ALA A 321 -11.80 -10.20 11.96
CA ALA A 321 -11.54 -11.63 12.07
C ALA A 321 -10.22 -12.00 11.38
N ILE A 322 -9.94 -11.47 10.20
CA ILE A 322 -8.67 -11.70 9.49
C ILE A 322 -7.49 -11.07 10.27
N GLU A 323 -7.62 -9.83 10.70
CA GLU A 323 -6.58 -9.12 11.46
C GLU A 323 -6.24 -9.85 12.78
N ASN A 324 -7.27 -10.31 13.50
CA ASN A 324 -7.11 -11.08 14.72
C ASN A 324 -6.51 -12.49 14.46
N ALA A 325 -6.84 -13.13 13.34
CA ALA A 325 -6.26 -14.39 12.94
C ALA A 325 -4.76 -14.25 12.66
N VAL A 326 -4.34 -13.18 11.97
CA VAL A 326 -2.91 -12.85 11.76
C VAL A 326 -2.20 -12.67 13.10
N ALA A 327 -2.77 -11.87 14.00
CA ALA A 327 -2.17 -11.66 15.34
C ALA A 327 -2.05 -12.97 16.13
N ALA A 328 -3.07 -13.86 16.05
CA ALA A 328 -3.06 -15.16 16.73
C ALA A 328 -1.96 -16.09 16.20
N VAL A 329 -1.80 -16.18 14.87
CA VAL A 329 -0.71 -16.97 14.25
C VAL A 329 0.66 -16.47 14.67
N LEU A 330 0.85 -15.16 14.70
CA LEU A 330 2.09 -14.53 15.17
C LEU A 330 2.33 -14.81 16.67
N LYS A 331 1.28 -14.78 17.49
CA LYS A 331 1.34 -15.09 18.93
C LYS A 331 1.75 -16.53 19.17
N ASP A 332 1.23 -17.48 18.39
CA ASP A 332 1.59 -18.89 18.47
C ASP A 332 3.02 -19.20 18.00
N GLY A 333 3.70 -18.20 17.41
CA GLY A 333 5.11 -18.26 17.12
C GLY A 333 5.47 -18.65 15.69
N TYR A 334 4.50 -18.76 14.79
CA TYR A 334 4.77 -19.01 13.37
C TYR A 334 5.30 -17.76 12.67
N ARG A 335 6.31 -17.93 11.81
CA ARG A 335 6.99 -16.84 11.09
C ARG A 335 7.35 -17.25 9.67
N THR A 336 7.24 -16.33 8.74
CA THR A 336 7.99 -16.40 7.48
C THR A 336 9.43 -15.94 7.70
N ILE A 337 10.30 -16.23 6.75
CA ILE A 337 11.76 -16.01 6.90
C ILE A 337 12.12 -14.54 7.17
N ASP A 338 11.38 -13.59 6.61
CA ASP A 338 11.60 -12.14 6.71
C ASP A 338 11.31 -11.56 8.10
N ILE A 339 10.42 -12.20 8.87
CA ILE A 339 10.04 -11.82 10.23
C ILE A 339 10.51 -12.83 11.29
N MET A 340 11.46 -13.68 10.91
CA MET A 340 11.95 -14.74 11.80
C MET A 340 12.66 -14.18 13.02
N SER A 341 12.48 -14.83 14.15
CA SER A 341 13.18 -14.50 15.39
C SER A 341 13.46 -15.77 16.21
N GLU A 342 14.40 -15.69 17.17
CA GLU A 342 14.82 -16.83 17.99
C GLU A 342 13.63 -17.47 18.73
N GLY A 343 13.60 -18.81 18.75
CA GLY A 343 12.56 -19.59 19.42
C GLY A 343 11.22 -19.65 18.68
N LYS A 344 11.15 -19.21 17.42
CA LYS A 344 9.96 -19.25 16.58
C LYS A 344 10.06 -20.33 15.51
N GLU A 345 8.91 -20.75 14.98
CA GLU A 345 8.79 -21.78 13.93
C GLU A 345 8.70 -21.09 12.55
N GLN A 346 9.67 -21.41 11.69
CA GLN A 346 9.64 -20.91 10.31
C GLN A 346 8.69 -21.75 9.45
N ILE A 347 7.78 -21.07 8.74
CA ILE A 347 6.84 -21.67 7.79
C ILE A 347 6.90 -20.93 6.44
N GLY A 348 6.43 -21.61 5.39
CA GLY A 348 6.37 -21.05 4.04
C GLY A 348 5.09 -20.27 3.79
N THR A 349 4.99 -19.68 2.56
CA THR A 349 3.87 -18.86 2.10
C THR A 349 2.52 -19.56 2.27
N ALA A 350 2.37 -20.76 1.71
CA ALA A 350 1.12 -21.51 1.76
C ALA A 350 0.73 -21.91 3.20
N GLN A 351 1.72 -22.34 4.00
CA GLN A 351 1.47 -22.71 5.39
C GLN A 351 1.02 -21.50 6.23
N MET A 352 1.52 -20.31 5.95
CA MET A 352 1.07 -19.09 6.64
C MET A 352 -0.41 -18.81 6.35
N GLY A 353 -0.84 -18.90 5.09
CA GLY A 353 -2.26 -18.76 4.73
C GLY A 353 -3.14 -19.83 5.37
N ASP A 354 -2.69 -21.10 5.38
CA ASP A 354 -3.41 -22.20 6.04
C ASP A 354 -3.58 -21.93 7.54
N LYS A 355 -2.50 -21.50 8.21
CA LYS A 355 -2.55 -21.17 9.64
C LYS A 355 -3.51 -20.02 9.93
N ILE A 356 -3.53 -18.97 9.12
CA ILE A 356 -4.47 -17.87 9.29
C ILE A 356 -5.92 -18.37 9.13
N CYS A 357 -6.20 -19.22 8.14
CA CYS A 357 -7.53 -19.80 7.94
C CYS A 357 -8.01 -20.62 9.17
N GLU A 358 -7.12 -21.32 9.90
CA GLU A 358 -7.45 -22.10 11.10
C GLU A 358 -8.05 -21.22 12.23
N TYR A 359 -7.68 -19.93 12.28
CA TYR A 359 -8.14 -18.98 13.31
C TYR A 359 -9.39 -18.18 12.91
N ILE A 360 -9.84 -18.24 11.66
CA ILE A 360 -11.08 -17.60 11.21
C ILE A 360 -12.27 -18.51 11.54
N LYS A 361 -13.08 -18.10 12.53
CA LYS A 361 -14.17 -18.88 13.10
C LYS A 361 -15.47 -18.07 13.12
#